data_e7463289745cb2b78982c391d0dfe78c
#
_entry.id   e7463289745cb2b78982c391d0dfe78c
#
_cell.length_a   1.000
_cell.length_b   1.000
_cell.length_c   1.000
_cell.angle_alpha   90.00
_cell.angle_beta   90.00
_cell.angle_gamma   90.00
#
_symmetry.space_group_name_H-M   'P 1'
#
loop_
_entity.id
_entity.type
_entity.pdbx_description
1 polymer ?
#
loop_
_entity_poly.entity_id
_entity_poly.type
_entity_poly.pdbx_seq_one_letter_code
_entity_poly.pdbx_strand_id
1 'polypeptide(L)'
;MHYNKSLHRFSLFTALCTFCLVIAGGLVTSTGSSLAVPDWPLSYGMVMPPMVGGILYEHGHRMIASFVGLLTVILTVWLWKKEERRWVKWFGIAALGAVITQGLLGGLTVVLLLPTAISVSHATLAQTFFVIVSSIALFTSRWWQTDYPKLSQNADRSLFWLSIVAVISIYVQLILGALMRHTGSGLAVPDFPLAYGQIFPSLSSESVAQYNQDLIDSNLRLFADGAVTTSQILIHLLHRMWAIVVAVLVSTLSVKLLKSKQLPARIKGIAYILISLIVVQLALGMLTIFSQKAVDITTAHVATGALILVMAVLLLLHLARVYQVQVKKFSFVYSTERAIA
;
A
#
# COMPACT_ATOMS: atom_id res chain seq x y z
N MET A 1 23.11 -19.34 -13.19
CA MET A 1 22.01 -18.38 -13.54
C MET A 1 22.59 -17.19 -14.27
N HIS A 2 22.10 -16.90 -15.46
CA HIS A 2 22.59 -15.76 -16.24
C HIS A 2 21.73 -14.52 -15.88
N TYR A 3 22.35 -13.46 -15.33
CA TYR A 3 21.69 -12.20 -15.03
C TYR A 3 21.15 -11.54 -16.30
N ASN A 4 19.83 -11.36 -16.39
CA ASN A 4 19.20 -10.69 -17.51
C ASN A 4 18.95 -9.22 -17.17
N LYS A 5 19.88 -8.35 -17.63
CA LYS A 5 19.84 -6.90 -17.37
C LYS A 5 18.58 -6.22 -17.93
N SER A 6 18.12 -6.67 -19.11
CA SER A 6 16.95 -6.08 -19.77
C SER A 6 15.67 -6.42 -19.03
N LEU A 7 15.50 -7.68 -18.60
CA LEU A 7 14.36 -8.11 -17.79
C LEU A 7 14.32 -7.36 -16.45
N HIS A 8 15.47 -7.18 -15.78
CA HIS A 8 15.54 -6.40 -14.55
C HIS A 8 15.14 -4.95 -14.75
N ARG A 9 15.67 -4.29 -15.81
CA ARG A 9 15.30 -2.89 -16.11
C ARG A 9 13.82 -2.73 -16.42
N PHE A 10 13.25 -3.69 -17.15
CA PHE A 10 11.83 -3.70 -17.45
C PHE A 10 10.97 -3.91 -16.18
N SER A 11 11.40 -4.79 -15.28
CA SER A 11 10.73 -4.98 -13.98
C SER A 11 10.75 -3.70 -13.13
N LEU A 12 11.89 -2.98 -13.10
CA LEU A 12 11.99 -1.69 -12.41
C LEU A 12 11.09 -0.63 -13.04
N PHE A 13 11.05 -0.55 -14.37
CA PHE A 13 10.18 0.36 -15.10
C PHE A 13 8.70 0.08 -14.80
N THR A 14 8.29 -1.20 -14.81
CA THR A 14 6.93 -1.61 -14.45
C THR A 14 6.61 -1.21 -13.00
N ALA A 15 7.54 -1.40 -12.05
CA ALA A 15 7.34 -0.98 -10.66
C ALA A 15 7.20 0.54 -10.52
N LEU A 16 8.00 1.32 -11.26
CA LEU A 16 7.90 2.78 -11.28
C LEU A 16 6.55 3.25 -11.86
N CYS A 17 6.12 2.68 -12.99
CA CYS A 17 4.81 2.99 -13.58
C CYS A 17 3.66 2.60 -12.63
N THR A 18 3.81 1.48 -11.89
CA THR A 18 2.83 1.09 -10.86
C THR A 18 2.78 2.10 -9.72
N PHE A 19 3.91 2.64 -9.29
CA PHE A 19 3.93 3.72 -8.29
C PHE A 19 3.24 4.99 -8.80
N CYS A 20 3.51 5.40 -10.04
CA CYS A 20 2.79 6.50 -10.67
C CYS A 20 1.27 6.24 -10.74
N LEU A 21 0.86 4.99 -10.99
CA LEU A 21 -0.55 4.60 -10.97
C LEU A 21 -1.17 4.74 -9.57
N VAL A 22 -0.44 4.40 -8.50
CA VAL A 22 -0.89 4.62 -7.11
C VAL A 22 -1.08 6.11 -6.83
N ILE A 23 -0.16 6.97 -7.28
CA ILE A 23 -0.28 8.43 -7.17
C ILE A 23 -1.52 8.92 -7.93
N ALA A 24 -1.71 8.48 -9.18
CA ALA A 24 -2.87 8.85 -9.98
C ALA A 24 -4.19 8.44 -9.31
N GLY A 25 -4.28 7.23 -8.74
CA GLY A 25 -5.45 6.80 -7.95
C GLY A 25 -5.66 7.64 -6.69
N GLY A 26 -4.57 8.07 -6.06
CA GLY A 26 -4.58 9.05 -4.95
C GLY A 26 -5.19 10.38 -5.38
N LEU A 27 -4.81 10.90 -6.55
CA LEU A 27 -5.33 12.15 -7.13
C LEU A 27 -6.83 12.04 -7.43
N VAL A 28 -7.29 10.95 -8.08
CA VAL A 28 -8.71 10.73 -8.36
C VAL A 28 -9.56 10.90 -7.11
N THR A 29 -9.14 10.27 -6.01
CA THR A 29 -9.91 10.34 -4.77
C THR A 29 -9.75 11.70 -4.07
N SER A 30 -8.54 12.30 -4.06
CA SER A 30 -8.27 13.58 -3.40
C SER A 30 -8.96 14.76 -4.08
N THR A 31 -9.19 14.67 -5.40
CA THR A 31 -9.93 15.69 -6.18
C THR A 31 -11.45 15.46 -6.18
N GLY A 32 -11.95 14.41 -5.53
CA GLY A 32 -13.36 14.05 -5.57
C GLY A 32 -13.85 13.56 -6.93
N SER A 33 -12.93 13.12 -7.81
CA SER A 33 -13.21 12.77 -9.20
C SER A 33 -13.57 11.29 -9.41
N SER A 34 -13.83 10.53 -8.35
CA SER A 34 -14.02 9.06 -8.43
C SER A 34 -15.27 8.60 -9.17
N LEU A 35 -16.21 9.51 -9.46
CA LEU A 35 -17.43 9.27 -10.26
C LEU A 35 -17.59 10.35 -11.34
N ALA A 36 -16.50 10.96 -11.80
CA ALA A 36 -16.56 11.93 -12.89
C ALA A 36 -16.89 11.27 -14.23
N VAL A 37 -16.73 9.94 -14.33
CA VAL A 37 -17.08 9.12 -15.50
C VAL A 37 -18.03 8.02 -15.04
N PRO A 38 -19.31 8.05 -15.49
CA PRO A 38 -20.36 7.19 -14.94
C PRO A 38 -20.37 5.76 -15.48
N ASP A 39 -19.64 5.49 -16.55
CA ASP A 39 -19.63 4.21 -17.26
C ASP A 39 -18.27 3.51 -17.20
N TRP A 40 -18.27 2.20 -17.44
CA TRP A 40 -17.10 1.35 -17.51
C TRP A 40 -17.36 0.17 -18.47
N PRO A 41 -16.41 -0.24 -19.34
CA PRO A 41 -15.01 0.19 -19.45
C PRO A 41 -14.76 1.49 -20.21
N LEU A 42 -15.75 1.98 -20.95
CA LEU A 42 -15.68 3.23 -21.70
C LEU A 42 -15.82 4.46 -20.77
N SER A 43 -15.76 5.64 -21.36
CA SER A 43 -15.94 6.91 -20.68
C SER A 43 -16.89 7.79 -21.49
N TYR A 44 -18.14 7.92 -21.03
CA TYR A 44 -19.24 8.53 -21.79
C TYR A 44 -19.44 7.86 -23.16
N GLY A 45 -19.34 6.51 -23.20
CA GLY A 45 -19.42 5.74 -24.43
C GLY A 45 -18.20 5.90 -25.37
N MET A 46 -17.18 6.65 -25.00
CA MET A 46 -15.99 6.96 -25.80
C MET A 46 -14.75 6.27 -25.25
N VAL A 47 -13.79 5.97 -26.14
CA VAL A 47 -12.44 5.51 -25.74
C VAL A 47 -11.59 6.67 -25.25
N MET A 48 -11.79 7.89 -25.81
CA MET A 48 -11.09 9.10 -25.43
C MET A 48 -12.10 10.24 -25.28
N PRO A 49 -12.60 10.50 -24.06
CA PRO A 49 -13.49 11.61 -23.79
C PRO A 49 -12.72 12.93 -23.72
N PRO A 50 -13.39 14.09 -23.73
CA PRO A 50 -12.75 15.38 -23.45
C PRO A 50 -12.09 15.37 -22.06
N MET A 51 -10.77 15.61 -22.02
CA MET A 51 -9.94 15.52 -20.80
C MET A 51 -10.02 16.83 -19.99
N VAL A 52 -11.18 17.10 -19.38
CA VAL A 52 -11.46 18.32 -18.61
C VAL A 52 -11.93 18.00 -17.19
N GLY A 53 -11.60 18.84 -16.23
CA GLY A 53 -12.05 18.71 -14.85
C GLY A 53 -11.79 17.31 -14.25
N GLY A 54 -12.78 16.73 -13.59
CA GLY A 54 -12.70 15.41 -12.97
C GLY A 54 -12.42 14.26 -13.95
N ILE A 55 -12.86 14.39 -15.21
CA ILE A 55 -12.61 13.39 -16.26
C ILE A 55 -11.10 13.22 -16.50
N LEU A 56 -10.32 14.31 -16.47
CA LEU A 56 -8.87 14.24 -16.61
C LEU A 56 -8.24 13.30 -15.58
N TYR A 57 -8.67 13.38 -14.34
CA TYR A 57 -8.14 12.55 -13.25
C TYR A 57 -8.61 11.10 -13.36
N GLU A 58 -9.92 10.87 -13.50
CA GLU A 58 -10.47 9.52 -13.51
C GLU A 58 -10.12 8.76 -14.78
N HIS A 59 -10.34 9.35 -15.96
CA HIS A 59 -9.99 8.70 -17.22
C HIS A 59 -8.46 8.59 -17.39
N GLY A 60 -7.70 9.60 -16.99
CA GLY A 60 -6.23 9.56 -16.96
C GLY A 60 -5.71 8.41 -16.10
N HIS A 61 -6.31 8.18 -14.91
CA HIS A 61 -5.99 7.02 -14.08
C HIS A 61 -6.28 5.69 -14.81
N ARG A 62 -7.43 5.57 -15.49
CA ARG A 62 -7.80 4.37 -16.30
C ARG A 62 -6.79 4.11 -17.42
N MET A 63 -6.31 5.17 -18.10
CA MET A 63 -5.30 5.05 -19.16
C MET A 63 -3.97 4.54 -18.59
N ILE A 64 -3.49 5.10 -17.48
CA ILE A 64 -2.28 4.63 -16.79
C ILE A 64 -2.46 3.19 -16.31
N ALA A 65 -3.63 2.83 -15.78
CA ALA A 65 -3.94 1.47 -15.35
C ALA A 65 -3.89 0.48 -16.52
N SER A 66 -4.44 0.82 -17.68
CA SER A 66 -4.38 0.01 -18.89
C SER A 66 -2.94 -0.18 -19.37
N PHE A 67 -2.13 0.87 -19.33
CA PHE A 67 -0.70 0.80 -19.67
C PHE A 67 0.06 -0.11 -18.71
N VAL A 68 -0.13 0.03 -17.39
CA VAL A 68 0.48 -0.84 -16.37
C VAL A 68 0.00 -2.28 -16.53
N GLY A 69 -1.26 -2.50 -16.88
CA GLY A 69 -1.79 -3.81 -17.23
C GLY A 69 -1.02 -4.45 -18.39
N LEU A 70 -0.82 -3.70 -19.49
CA LEU A 70 -0.02 -4.16 -20.63
C LEU A 70 1.43 -4.48 -20.22
N LEU A 71 2.09 -3.59 -19.45
CA LEU A 71 3.43 -3.85 -18.95
C LEU A 71 3.48 -5.13 -18.12
N THR A 72 2.45 -5.42 -17.31
CA THR A 72 2.37 -6.62 -16.46
C THR A 72 2.22 -7.88 -17.30
N VAL A 73 1.43 -7.85 -18.37
CA VAL A 73 1.32 -8.96 -19.34
C VAL A 73 2.70 -9.25 -19.96
N ILE A 74 3.36 -8.23 -20.49
CA ILE A 74 4.70 -8.36 -21.10
C ILE A 74 5.70 -8.91 -20.07
N LEU A 75 5.71 -8.36 -18.86
CA LEU A 75 6.59 -8.82 -17.77
C LEU A 75 6.36 -10.30 -17.45
N THR A 76 5.11 -10.72 -17.33
CA THR A 76 4.74 -12.11 -17.02
C THR A 76 5.20 -13.06 -18.11
N VAL A 77 4.95 -12.74 -19.39
CA VAL A 77 5.41 -13.54 -20.53
C VAL A 77 6.93 -13.59 -20.59
N TRP A 78 7.60 -12.47 -20.32
CA TRP A 78 9.07 -12.42 -20.35
C TRP A 78 9.68 -13.25 -19.22
N LEU A 79 9.14 -13.16 -17.99
CA LEU A 79 9.51 -14.03 -16.87
C LEU A 79 9.31 -15.50 -17.22
N TRP A 80 8.18 -15.84 -17.83
CA TRP A 80 7.88 -17.22 -18.20
C TRP A 80 8.91 -17.81 -19.18
N LYS A 81 9.35 -17.01 -20.15
CA LYS A 81 10.30 -17.42 -21.19
C LYS A 81 11.77 -17.41 -20.75
N LYS A 82 12.18 -16.47 -19.90
CA LYS A 82 13.60 -16.20 -19.63
C LYS A 82 14.04 -16.44 -18.20
N GLU A 83 13.13 -16.60 -17.25
CA GLU A 83 13.44 -16.87 -15.85
C GLU A 83 13.46 -18.40 -15.63
N GLU A 84 14.49 -18.91 -14.96
CA GLU A 84 14.62 -20.35 -14.68
C GLU A 84 13.90 -20.74 -13.37
N ARG A 85 13.86 -19.81 -12.40
CA ARG A 85 13.28 -20.06 -11.08
C ARG A 85 11.75 -20.11 -11.15
N ARG A 86 11.18 -21.30 -10.97
CA ARG A 86 9.71 -21.50 -11.05
C ARG A 86 8.93 -20.58 -10.13
N TRP A 87 9.42 -20.35 -8.91
CA TRP A 87 8.74 -19.48 -7.96
C TRP A 87 8.66 -18.01 -8.41
N VAL A 88 9.67 -17.49 -9.13
CA VAL A 88 9.63 -16.12 -9.71
C VAL A 88 8.62 -16.04 -10.85
N LYS A 89 8.48 -17.11 -11.67
CA LYS A 89 7.42 -17.19 -12.69
C LYS A 89 6.04 -17.08 -12.07
N TRP A 90 5.83 -17.74 -10.93
CA TRP A 90 4.56 -17.64 -10.20
C TRP A 90 4.29 -16.24 -9.64
N PHE A 91 5.32 -15.47 -9.25
CA PHE A 91 5.14 -14.05 -8.93
C PHE A 91 4.64 -13.24 -10.13
N GLY A 92 5.10 -13.55 -11.36
CA GLY A 92 4.56 -12.95 -12.58
C GLY A 92 3.07 -13.28 -12.79
N ILE A 93 2.68 -14.54 -12.60
CA ILE A 93 1.26 -14.96 -12.67
C ILE A 93 0.43 -14.27 -11.58
N ALA A 94 0.95 -14.17 -10.36
CA ALA A 94 0.28 -13.47 -9.27
C ALA A 94 0.10 -11.98 -9.57
N ALA A 95 1.10 -11.32 -10.17
CA ALA A 95 0.98 -9.93 -10.63
C ALA A 95 -0.10 -9.78 -11.70
N LEU A 96 -0.15 -10.70 -12.67
CA LEU A 96 -1.17 -10.69 -13.73
C LEU A 96 -2.58 -10.91 -13.15
N GLY A 97 -2.75 -11.89 -12.26
CA GLY A 97 -4.02 -12.11 -11.57
C GLY A 97 -4.45 -10.89 -10.75
N ALA A 98 -3.51 -10.28 -10.01
CA ALA A 98 -3.78 -9.09 -9.22
C ALA A 98 -4.21 -7.89 -10.09
N VAL A 99 -3.55 -7.62 -11.22
CA VAL A 99 -3.90 -6.47 -12.09
C VAL A 99 -5.24 -6.68 -12.80
N ILE A 100 -5.58 -7.92 -13.18
CA ILE A 100 -6.91 -8.25 -13.74
C ILE A 100 -8.00 -8.00 -12.67
N THR A 101 -7.82 -8.56 -11.48
CA THR A 101 -8.77 -8.36 -10.37
C THR A 101 -8.87 -6.87 -10.00
N GLN A 102 -7.76 -6.13 -10.06
CA GLN A 102 -7.72 -4.69 -9.81
C GLN A 102 -8.56 -3.91 -10.83
N GLY A 103 -8.48 -4.27 -12.11
CA GLY A 103 -9.33 -3.67 -13.16
C GLY A 103 -10.83 -3.93 -12.93
N LEU A 104 -11.17 -5.17 -12.58
CA LEU A 104 -12.57 -5.55 -12.27
C LEU A 104 -13.09 -4.80 -11.03
N LEU A 105 -12.32 -4.75 -9.94
CA LEU A 105 -12.71 -3.99 -8.75
C LEU A 105 -12.85 -2.50 -9.07
N GLY A 106 -11.94 -1.92 -9.89
CA GLY A 106 -12.03 -0.55 -10.33
C GLY A 106 -13.31 -0.27 -11.13
N GLY A 107 -13.72 -1.19 -12.02
CA GLY A 107 -15.00 -1.11 -12.71
C GLY A 107 -16.19 -1.18 -11.76
N LEU A 108 -16.16 -2.11 -10.80
CA LEU A 108 -17.22 -2.26 -9.80
C LEU A 108 -17.35 -1.04 -8.88
N THR A 109 -16.25 -0.32 -8.57
CA THR A 109 -16.35 0.93 -7.79
C THR A 109 -17.19 1.98 -8.49
N VAL A 110 -17.12 2.05 -9.82
CA VAL A 110 -17.90 3.01 -10.63
C VAL A 110 -19.35 2.53 -10.79
N VAL A 111 -19.55 1.31 -11.27
CA VAL A 111 -20.88 0.78 -11.56
C VAL A 111 -21.79 0.70 -10.33
N LEU A 112 -21.21 0.44 -9.16
CA LEU A 112 -21.92 0.32 -7.88
C LEU A 112 -21.85 1.60 -7.03
N LEU A 113 -21.43 2.73 -7.58
CA LEU A 113 -21.38 4.04 -6.92
C LEU A 113 -20.55 4.06 -5.62
N LEU A 114 -19.32 3.54 -5.69
CA LEU A 114 -18.29 3.58 -4.63
C LEU A 114 -18.68 2.85 -3.31
N PRO A 115 -19.14 1.59 -3.33
CA PRO A 115 -19.37 0.87 -2.09
C PRO A 115 -18.07 0.80 -1.28
N THR A 116 -18.13 1.14 0.02
CA THR A 116 -16.94 1.22 0.88
C THR A 116 -16.11 -0.07 0.85
N ALA A 117 -16.73 -1.24 0.95
CA ALA A 117 -16.03 -2.52 0.96
C ALA A 117 -15.26 -2.78 -0.35
N ILE A 118 -15.84 -2.47 -1.51
CA ILE A 118 -15.21 -2.65 -2.82
C ILE A 118 -14.08 -1.64 -3.00
N SER A 119 -14.31 -0.38 -2.62
CA SER A 119 -13.32 0.70 -2.71
C SER A 119 -12.10 0.44 -1.82
N VAL A 120 -12.31 -0.04 -0.59
CA VAL A 120 -11.23 -0.46 0.33
C VAL A 120 -10.48 -1.66 -0.23
N SER A 121 -11.19 -2.66 -0.79
CA SER A 121 -10.58 -3.83 -1.42
C SER A 121 -9.73 -3.45 -2.62
N HIS A 122 -10.22 -2.55 -3.49
CA HIS A 122 -9.48 -2.01 -4.63
C HIS A 122 -8.20 -1.29 -4.15
N ALA A 123 -8.30 -0.39 -3.17
CA ALA A 123 -7.15 0.31 -2.62
C ALA A 123 -6.12 -0.65 -1.99
N THR A 124 -6.57 -1.66 -1.26
CA THR A 124 -5.71 -2.66 -0.59
C THR A 124 -5.01 -3.56 -1.59
N LEU A 125 -5.72 -4.03 -2.62
CA LEU A 125 -5.16 -4.84 -3.69
C LEU A 125 -4.13 -4.06 -4.52
N ALA A 126 -4.34 -2.74 -4.74
CA ALA A 126 -3.37 -1.88 -5.42
C ALA A 126 -2.01 -1.86 -4.68
N GLN A 127 -2.01 -1.79 -3.34
CA GLN A 127 -0.81 -1.88 -2.53
C GLN A 127 -0.13 -3.25 -2.65
N THR A 128 -0.92 -4.31 -2.62
CA THR A 128 -0.44 -5.69 -2.80
C THR A 128 0.19 -5.88 -4.18
N PHE A 129 -0.45 -5.40 -5.23
CA PHE A 129 0.08 -5.43 -6.60
C PHE A 129 1.42 -4.69 -6.71
N PHE A 130 1.52 -3.50 -6.12
CA PHE A 130 2.76 -2.73 -6.10
C PHE A 130 3.90 -3.47 -5.37
N VAL A 131 3.59 -4.13 -4.25
CA VAL A 131 4.54 -5.00 -3.53
C VAL A 131 5.00 -6.16 -4.41
N ILE A 132 4.09 -6.85 -5.11
CA ILE A 132 4.42 -8.00 -5.97
C ILE A 132 5.37 -7.56 -7.10
N VAL A 133 5.05 -6.48 -7.82
CA VAL A 133 5.87 -5.99 -8.95
C VAL A 133 7.23 -5.50 -8.46
N SER A 134 7.29 -4.80 -7.32
CA SER A 134 8.55 -4.35 -6.69
C SER A 134 9.40 -5.54 -6.23
N SER A 135 8.77 -6.61 -5.74
CA SER A 135 9.47 -7.85 -5.38
C SER A 135 10.05 -8.56 -6.62
N ILE A 136 9.33 -8.57 -7.75
CA ILE A 136 9.86 -9.10 -9.02
C ILE A 136 11.09 -8.30 -9.46
N ALA A 137 11.05 -6.96 -9.34
CA ALA A 137 12.20 -6.12 -9.64
C ALA A 137 13.40 -6.43 -8.75
N LEU A 138 13.18 -6.71 -7.46
CA LEU A 138 14.23 -7.19 -6.56
C LEU A 138 14.77 -8.56 -6.99
N PHE A 139 13.91 -9.54 -7.23
CA PHE A 139 14.31 -10.91 -7.56
C PHE A 139 15.08 -11.02 -8.89
N THR A 140 14.78 -10.14 -9.85
CA THR A 140 15.48 -10.07 -11.13
C THR A 140 16.78 -9.27 -11.05
N SER A 141 17.09 -8.59 -9.94
CA SER A 141 18.28 -7.78 -9.78
C SER A 141 19.56 -8.64 -9.72
N ARG A 142 20.67 -8.07 -10.21
CA ARG A 142 21.99 -8.69 -10.10
C ARG A 142 22.32 -9.00 -8.64
N TRP A 143 22.00 -8.06 -7.78
CA TRP A 143 22.26 -8.17 -6.35
C TRP A 143 21.52 -9.35 -5.69
N TRP A 144 20.28 -9.62 -6.08
CA TRP A 144 19.56 -10.80 -5.59
C TRP A 144 20.12 -12.11 -6.13
N GLN A 145 20.70 -12.12 -7.33
CA GLN A 145 21.20 -13.31 -7.99
C GLN A 145 22.65 -13.69 -7.64
N THR A 146 23.44 -12.73 -7.15
CA THR A 146 24.82 -12.96 -6.70
C THR A 146 24.89 -13.52 -5.28
N ASP A 147 26.08 -13.93 -4.84
CA ASP A 147 26.31 -14.41 -3.49
C ASP A 147 25.95 -13.36 -2.45
N TYR A 148 25.18 -13.80 -1.50
CA TYR A 148 24.62 -12.99 -0.43
C TYR A 148 25.28 -13.36 0.88
N PRO A 149 25.71 -12.41 1.73
CA PRO A 149 26.25 -12.74 3.02
C PRO A 149 25.19 -13.50 3.84
N LYS A 150 25.55 -14.68 4.31
CA LYS A 150 24.70 -15.55 5.11
C LYS A 150 25.14 -15.42 6.55
N LEU A 151 24.19 -15.22 7.44
CA LEU A 151 24.44 -15.30 8.88
C LEU A 151 24.52 -16.75 9.35
N SER A 152 25.15 -16.97 10.49
CA SER A 152 25.15 -18.28 11.15
C SER A 152 23.71 -18.78 11.36
N GLN A 153 23.51 -20.09 11.32
CA GLN A 153 22.20 -20.71 11.59
C GLN A 153 21.70 -20.40 13.00
N ASN A 154 22.63 -20.16 13.94
CA ASN A 154 22.35 -19.81 15.33
C ASN A 154 22.21 -18.28 15.55
N ALA A 155 22.22 -17.46 14.49
CA ALA A 155 22.04 -16.02 14.63
C ALA A 155 20.64 -15.69 15.18
N ASP A 156 20.59 -14.69 16.06
CA ASP A 156 19.31 -14.20 16.60
C ASP A 156 18.40 -13.69 15.49
N ARG A 157 17.25 -14.33 15.34
CA ARG A 157 16.24 -14.03 14.31
C ARG A 157 15.22 -12.97 14.73
N SER A 158 15.45 -12.28 15.85
CA SER A 158 14.52 -11.26 16.37
C SER A 158 14.22 -10.17 15.34
N LEU A 159 15.23 -9.72 14.57
CA LEU A 159 15.06 -8.73 13.51
C LEU A 159 14.18 -9.23 12.36
N PHE A 160 14.27 -10.49 12.01
CA PHE A 160 13.40 -11.09 11.00
C PHE A 160 11.94 -11.11 11.47
N TRP A 161 11.68 -11.59 12.70
CA TRP A 161 10.31 -11.61 13.23
C TRP A 161 9.76 -10.20 13.45
N LEU A 162 10.56 -9.27 13.94
CA LEU A 162 10.16 -7.86 14.07
C LEU A 162 9.82 -7.24 12.73
N SER A 163 10.53 -7.60 11.64
CA SER A 163 10.20 -7.12 10.31
C SER A 163 8.87 -7.67 9.78
N ILE A 164 8.51 -8.91 10.12
CA ILE A 164 7.19 -9.48 9.80
C ILE A 164 6.10 -8.69 10.52
N VAL A 165 6.26 -8.46 11.83
CA VAL A 165 5.28 -7.69 12.62
C VAL A 165 5.14 -6.27 12.07
N ALA A 166 6.25 -5.62 11.69
CA ALA A 166 6.23 -4.29 11.08
C ALA A 166 5.46 -4.28 9.76
N VAL A 167 5.71 -5.25 8.86
CA VAL A 167 5.00 -5.37 7.57
C VAL A 167 3.49 -5.55 7.79
N ILE A 168 3.10 -6.46 8.69
CA ILE A 168 1.68 -6.69 9.01
C ILE A 168 1.04 -5.41 9.57
N SER A 169 1.72 -4.73 10.49
CA SER A 169 1.21 -3.50 11.10
C SER A 169 1.06 -2.36 10.09
N ILE A 170 2.01 -2.21 9.15
CA ILE A 170 1.92 -1.23 8.06
C ILE A 170 0.73 -1.58 7.15
N TYR A 171 0.53 -2.86 6.84
CA TYR A 171 -0.58 -3.29 5.99
C TYR A 171 -1.94 -3.00 6.64
N VAL A 172 -2.08 -3.26 7.94
CA VAL A 172 -3.28 -2.87 8.73
C VAL A 172 -3.47 -1.36 8.71
N GLN A 173 -2.41 -0.56 8.86
CA GLN A 173 -2.48 0.90 8.79
C GLN A 173 -3.00 1.39 7.45
N LEU A 174 -2.57 0.77 6.35
CA LEU A 174 -3.06 1.13 5.01
C LEU A 174 -4.54 0.78 4.82
N ILE A 175 -5.00 -0.35 5.36
CA ILE A 175 -6.42 -0.73 5.35
C ILE A 175 -7.24 0.28 6.16
N LEU A 176 -6.79 0.65 7.37
CA LEU A 176 -7.44 1.68 8.20
C LEU A 176 -7.49 3.03 7.48
N GLY A 177 -6.40 3.41 6.78
CA GLY A 177 -6.35 4.63 5.97
C GLY A 177 -7.32 4.60 4.79
N ALA A 178 -7.42 3.47 4.09
CA ALA A 178 -8.39 3.29 3.02
C ALA A 178 -9.83 3.33 3.56
N LEU A 179 -10.10 2.67 4.68
CA LEU A 179 -11.41 2.71 5.35
C LEU A 179 -11.77 4.15 5.74
N MET A 180 -10.86 4.86 6.43
CA MET A 180 -11.03 6.26 6.82
C MET A 180 -11.38 7.15 5.61
N ARG A 181 -10.70 6.94 4.48
CA ARG A 181 -10.91 7.71 3.26
C ARG A 181 -12.28 7.45 2.64
N HIS A 182 -12.67 6.17 2.51
CA HIS A 182 -13.91 5.78 1.83
C HIS A 182 -15.16 5.88 2.73
N THR A 183 -15.01 6.13 4.03
CA THR A 183 -16.11 6.46 4.95
C THR A 183 -16.25 7.96 5.21
N GLY A 184 -15.45 8.79 4.55
CA GLY A 184 -15.43 10.23 4.80
C GLY A 184 -14.88 10.64 6.18
N SER A 185 -14.18 9.73 6.88
CA SER A 185 -13.71 9.94 8.26
C SER A 185 -12.44 10.80 8.38
N GLY A 186 -11.84 11.22 7.25
CA GLY A 186 -10.50 11.82 7.22
C GLY A 186 -10.36 13.15 7.97
N LEU A 187 -11.47 13.87 8.21
CA LEU A 187 -11.52 15.08 9.02
C LEU A 187 -12.51 14.97 10.20
N ALA A 188 -12.91 13.74 10.55
CA ALA A 188 -13.84 13.53 11.66
C ALA A 188 -13.27 13.99 13.00
N VAL A 189 -11.96 14.19 13.11
CA VAL A 189 -11.30 14.82 14.27
C VAL A 189 -10.46 15.99 13.75
N PRO A 190 -10.86 17.24 14.01
CA PRO A 190 -10.31 18.43 13.35
C PRO A 190 -8.97 18.90 13.90
N ASP A 191 -8.62 18.50 15.12
CA ASP A 191 -7.45 18.95 15.86
C ASP A 191 -6.34 17.88 15.92
N PHE A 192 -5.13 18.32 16.22
CA PHE A 192 -3.96 17.46 16.40
C PHE A 192 -2.96 18.18 17.36
N PRO A 193 -2.32 17.49 18.31
CA PRO A 193 -2.34 16.03 18.54
C PRO A 193 -3.58 15.51 19.30
N LEU A 194 -4.39 16.39 19.84
CA LEU A 194 -5.60 16.06 20.58
C LEU A 194 -6.75 15.66 19.65
N ALA A 195 -7.86 15.29 20.25
CA ALA A 195 -9.11 14.99 19.59
C ALA A 195 -10.23 15.72 20.34
N TYR A 196 -10.79 16.76 19.75
CA TYR A 196 -11.74 17.67 20.41
C TYR A 196 -11.21 18.23 21.74
N GLY A 197 -9.92 18.62 21.75
CA GLY A 197 -9.24 19.12 22.94
C GLY A 197 -8.86 18.07 23.98
N GLN A 198 -9.14 16.79 23.76
CA GLN A 198 -8.92 15.68 24.69
C GLN A 198 -7.96 14.62 24.08
N ILE A 199 -7.30 13.83 24.94
CA ILE A 199 -6.50 12.68 24.47
C ILE A 199 -7.43 11.54 24.03
N PHE A 200 -8.49 11.29 24.78
CA PHE A 200 -9.53 10.30 24.49
C PHE A 200 -10.88 11.00 24.57
N PRO A 201 -11.48 11.42 23.45
CA PRO A 201 -12.75 12.10 23.44
C PRO A 201 -13.88 11.12 23.83
N SER A 202 -14.90 11.64 24.49
CA SER A 202 -16.11 10.87 24.75
C SER A 202 -16.83 10.57 23.45
N LEU A 203 -17.36 9.35 23.34
CA LEU A 203 -18.15 8.89 22.18
C LEU A 203 -19.65 8.78 22.50
N SER A 204 -20.11 9.38 23.63
CA SER A 204 -21.54 9.44 23.96
C SER A 204 -22.30 10.28 22.92
N SER A 205 -23.59 9.99 22.75
CA SER A 205 -24.44 10.74 21.81
C SER A 205 -24.46 12.23 22.10
N GLU A 206 -24.44 12.61 23.38
CA GLU A 206 -24.40 14.02 23.82
C GLU A 206 -23.08 14.69 23.43
N SER A 207 -21.94 14.01 23.69
CA SER A 207 -20.63 14.55 23.32
C SER A 207 -20.50 14.71 21.80
N VAL A 208 -20.96 13.74 21.01
CA VAL A 208 -20.92 13.82 19.56
C VAL A 208 -21.83 14.93 19.04
N ALA A 209 -23.00 15.16 19.65
CA ALA A 209 -23.86 16.29 19.32
C ALA A 209 -23.17 17.64 19.62
N GLN A 210 -22.48 17.72 20.77
CA GLN A 210 -21.70 18.92 21.12
C GLN A 210 -20.56 19.16 20.13
N TYR A 211 -19.78 18.11 19.76
CA TYR A 211 -18.72 18.25 18.77
C TYR A 211 -19.23 18.74 17.42
N ASN A 212 -20.41 18.27 16.99
CA ASN A 212 -21.03 18.77 15.76
C ASN A 212 -21.43 20.24 15.87
N GLN A 213 -21.94 20.67 17.03
CA GLN A 213 -22.25 22.08 17.27
C GLN A 213 -21.00 22.96 17.26
N ASP A 214 -19.93 22.53 17.95
CA ASP A 214 -18.64 23.24 17.98
C ASP A 214 -18.03 23.38 16.57
N LEU A 215 -18.19 22.37 15.71
CA LEU A 215 -17.74 22.41 14.31
C LEU A 215 -18.53 23.43 13.48
N ILE A 216 -19.82 23.57 13.74
CA ILE A 216 -20.68 24.58 13.10
C ILE A 216 -20.29 25.98 13.59
N ASP A 217 -20.16 26.18 14.90
CA ASP A 217 -19.87 27.47 15.53
C ASP A 217 -18.47 28.01 15.17
N SER A 218 -17.50 27.10 15.01
CA SER A 218 -16.13 27.43 14.51
C SER A 218 -16.06 27.65 13.01
N ASN A 219 -17.16 27.54 12.28
CA ASN A 219 -17.23 27.61 10.82
C ASN A 219 -16.30 26.56 10.10
N LEU A 220 -15.88 25.57 10.83
CA LEU A 220 -15.13 24.41 10.33
C LEU A 220 -16.13 23.41 9.73
N ARG A 221 -16.84 23.79 8.68
CA ARG A 221 -17.65 22.86 7.90
C ARG A 221 -16.75 21.87 7.18
N LEU A 222 -16.30 20.86 7.92
CA LEU A 222 -15.42 19.81 7.44
C LEU A 222 -16.16 18.77 6.60
N PHE A 223 -17.51 18.86 6.51
CA PHE A 223 -18.36 17.87 5.86
C PHE A 223 -19.41 18.52 4.98
N ALA A 224 -19.26 18.35 3.70
CA ALA A 224 -20.32 18.63 2.73
C ALA A 224 -21.56 17.72 2.95
N ASP A 225 -21.36 16.58 3.62
CA ASP A 225 -22.30 15.46 3.69
C ASP A 225 -23.01 15.30 5.04
N GLY A 226 -22.97 16.30 5.92
CA GLY A 226 -23.72 16.31 7.19
C GLY A 226 -22.88 16.19 8.47
N ALA A 227 -23.53 15.81 9.57
CA ALA A 227 -22.94 15.70 10.90
C ALA A 227 -21.94 14.53 10.99
N VAL A 228 -20.88 14.73 11.78
CA VAL A 228 -19.91 13.67 12.10
C VAL A 228 -20.58 12.60 12.96
N THR A 229 -20.33 11.36 12.61
CA THR A 229 -20.85 10.19 13.36
C THR A 229 -19.80 9.62 14.32
N THR A 230 -20.25 8.94 15.36
CA THR A 230 -19.39 8.20 16.31
C THR A 230 -18.45 7.22 15.58
N SER A 231 -18.93 6.51 14.55
CA SER A 231 -18.12 5.57 13.78
C SER A 231 -17.00 6.26 13.00
N GLN A 232 -17.25 7.43 12.44
CA GLN A 232 -16.22 8.22 11.74
C GLN A 232 -15.13 8.72 12.71
N ILE A 233 -15.52 9.21 13.89
CA ILE A 233 -14.56 9.59 14.93
C ILE A 233 -13.72 8.39 15.35
N LEU A 234 -14.34 7.24 15.60
CA LEU A 234 -13.63 6.02 16.00
C LEU A 234 -12.64 5.54 14.93
N ILE A 235 -13.04 5.50 13.68
CA ILE A 235 -12.16 5.11 12.56
C ILE A 235 -10.95 6.06 12.49
N HIS A 236 -11.16 7.36 12.62
CA HIS A 236 -10.07 8.35 12.60
C HIS A 236 -9.12 8.15 13.77
N LEU A 237 -9.63 7.95 14.98
CA LEU A 237 -8.82 7.69 16.18
C LEU A 237 -8.04 6.38 16.04
N LEU A 238 -8.67 5.30 15.58
CA LEU A 238 -8.00 4.02 15.34
C LEU A 238 -6.84 4.18 14.35
N HIS A 239 -7.04 4.91 13.27
CA HIS A 239 -5.98 5.19 12.30
C HIS A 239 -4.81 5.96 12.93
N ARG A 240 -5.08 7.00 13.75
CA ARG A 240 -4.04 7.76 14.47
C ARG A 240 -3.28 6.90 15.49
N MET A 241 -3.99 6.15 16.30
CA MET A 241 -3.38 5.30 17.33
C MET A 241 -2.53 4.20 16.70
N TRP A 242 -3.02 3.58 15.61
CA TRP A 242 -2.26 2.57 14.90
C TRP A 242 -1.02 3.16 14.19
N ALA A 243 -1.08 4.41 13.73
CA ALA A 243 0.07 5.10 13.18
C ALA A 243 1.22 5.23 14.20
N ILE A 244 0.91 5.45 15.49
CA ILE A 244 1.90 5.46 16.58
C ILE A 244 2.54 4.08 16.72
N VAL A 245 1.74 3.01 16.70
CA VAL A 245 2.24 1.62 16.76
C VAL A 245 3.21 1.35 15.61
N VAL A 246 2.82 1.71 14.37
CA VAL A 246 3.67 1.55 13.18
C VAL A 246 4.96 2.36 13.31
N ALA A 247 4.88 3.62 13.74
CA ALA A 247 6.03 4.48 13.90
C ALA A 247 7.04 3.91 14.93
N VAL A 248 6.55 3.42 16.06
CA VAL A 248 7.39 2.78 17.10
C VAL A 248 8.02 1.49 16.58
N LEU A 249 7.25 0.61 15.92
CA LEU A 249 7.75 -0.66 15.38
C LEU A 249 8.83 -0.44 14.33
N VAL A 250 8.56 0.41 13.33
CA VAL A 250 9.50 0.67 12.22
C VAL A 250 10.75 1.39 12.72
N SER A 251 10.61 2.35 13.63
CA SER A 251 11.76 3.04 14.21
C SER A 251 12.63 2.08 15.05
N THR A 252 12.01 1.24 15.89
CA THR A 252 12.71 0.23 16.69
C THR A 252 13.44 -0.77 15.79
N LEU A 253 12.78 -1.28 14.76
CA LEU A 253 13.38 -2.18 13.76
C LEU A 253 14.58 -1.50 13.10
N SER A 254 14.41 -0.29 12.61
CA SER A 254 15.46 0.45 11.89
C SER A 254 16.66 0.74 12.79
N VAL A 255 16.45 1.19 14.03
CA VAL A 255 17.55 1.44 14.99
C VAL A 255 18.33 0.15 15.29
N LYS A 256 17.62 -0.98 15.50
CA LYS A 256 18.28 -2.28 15.72
C LYS A 256 19.09 -2.74 14.50
N LEU A 257 18.57 -2.54 13.28
CA LEU A 257 19.27 -2.84 12.02
C LEU A 257 20.54 -2.01 11.87
N LEU A 258 20.48 -0.70 12.16
CA LEU A 258 21.64 0.20 12.08
C LEU A 258 22.73 -0.15 13.09
N LYS A 259 22.36 -0.58 14.29
CA LYS A 259 23.31 -1.01 15.35
C LYS A 259 23.92 -2.39 15.07
N SER A 260 23.34 -3.21 14.22
CA SER A 260 23.86 -4.55 13.91
C SER A 260 25.19 -4.46 13.16
N LYS A 261 26.24 -5.10 13.69
CA LYS A 261 27.56 -5.20 13.04
C LYS A 261 27.61 -6.25 11.94
N GLN A 262 26.68 -7.21 11.94
CA GLN A 262 26.70 -8.38 11.06
C GLN A 262 25.94 -8.15 9.73
N LEU A 263 25.09 -7.11 9.66
CA LEU A 263 24.25 -6.87 8.50
C LEU A 263 24.97 -6.01 7.43
N PRO A 264 24.77 -6.32 6.14
CA PRO A 264 25.34 -5.56 5.04
C PRO A 264 24.89 -4.08 5.03
N ALA A 265 25.75 -3.19 4.53
CA ALA A 265 25.47 -1.75 4.43
C ALA A 265 24.15 -1.44 3.68
N ARG A 266 23.78 -2.25 2.67
CA ARG A 266 22.52 -2.08 1.93
C ARG A 266 21.27 -2.25 2.78
N ILE A 267 21.27 -3.21 3.72
CA ILE A 267 20.14 -3.39 4.65
C ILE A 267 20.04 -2.18 5.57
N LYS A 268 21.19 -1.65 6.02
CA LYS A 268 21.24 -0.41 6.78
C LYS A 268 20.73 0.80 5.97
N GLY A 269 21.03 0.85 4.66
CA GLY A 269 20.49 1.86 3.75
C GLY A 269 18.96 1.85 3.70
N ILE A 270 18.35 0.65 3.65
CA ILE A 270 16.88 0.51 3.70
C ILE A 270 16.34 1.01 5.05
N ALA A 271 17.02 0.74 6.16
CA ALA A 271 16.63 1.22 7.48
C ALA A 271 16.64 2.76 7.58
N TYR A 272 17.64 3.45 6.99
CA TYR A 272 17.66 4.92 6.90
C TYR A 272 16.47 5.44 6.08
N ILE A 273 16.19 4.83 4.93
CA ILE A 273 15.04 5.20 4.08
C ILE A 273 13.73 5.04 4.86
N LEU A 274 13.54 3.93 5.56
CA LEU A 274 12.32 3.69 6.35
C LEU A 274 12.12 4.73 7.46
N ILE A 275 13.16 5.09 8.21
CA ILE A 275 13.07 6.15 9.23
C ILE A 275 12.67 7.48 8.58
N SER A 276 13.33 7.86 7.48
CA SER A 276 13.02 9.10 6.77
C SER A 276 11.58 9.12 6.26
N LEU A 277 11.12 8.01 5.69
CA LEU A 277 9.75 7.89 5.18
C LEU A 277 8.71 7.95 6.32
N ILE A 278 8.99 7.37 7.50
CA ILE A 278 8.09 7.47 8.67
C ILE A 278 7.98 8.92 9.15
N VAL A 279 9.09 9.67 9.23
CA VAL A 279 9.05 11.08 9.60
C VAL A 279 8.21 11.88 8.62
N VAL A 280 8.45 11.69 7.31
CA VAL A 280 7.66 12.35 6.25
C VAL A 280 6.18 11.94 6.33
N GLN A 281 5.88 10.67 6.56
CA GLN A 281 4.51 10.15 6.64
C GLN A 281 3.73 10.76 7.81
N LEU A 282 4.35 10.88 8.98
CA LEU A 282 3.72 11.52 10.15
C LEU A 282 3.48 13.01 9.89
N ALA A 283 4.45 13.71 9.31
CA ALA A 283 4.29 15.12 8.94
C ALA A 283 3.15 15.32 7.92
N LEU A 284 3.09 14.48 6.87
CA LEU A 284 2.02 14.53 5.88
C LEU A 284 0.65 14.19 6.48
N GLY A 285 0.59 13.25 7.44
CA GLY A 285 -0.65 12.92 8.15
C GLY A 285 -1.17 14.12 8.96
N MET A 286 -0.29 14.80 9.69
CA MET A 286 -0.61 16.03 10.42
C MET A 286 -1.05 17.16 9.47
N LEU A 287 -0.30 17.37 8.40
CA LEU A 287 -0.60 18.39 7.39
C LEU A 287 -1.92 18.10 6.66
N THR A 288 -2.33 16.84 6.49
CA THR A 288 -3.64 16.49 5.92
C THR A 288 -4.79 17.09 6.71
N ILE A 289 -4.67 17.12 8.05
CA ILE A 289 -5.68 17.73 8.92
C ILE A 289 -5.63 19.26 8.81
N PHE A 290 -4.45 19.86 9.00
CA PHE A 290 -4.30 21.33 8.99
C PHE A 290 -4.60 21.97 7.63
N SER A 291 -4.35 21.26 6.53
CA SER A 291 -4.68 21.72 5.19
C SER A 291 -6.11 21.39 4.74
N GLN A 292 -6.94 20.80 5.65
CA GLN A 292 -8.28 20.33 5.29
C GLN A 292 -8.30 19.43 4.05
N LYS A 293 -7.37 18.48 4.00
CA LYS A 293 -7.17 17.51 2.90
C LYS A 293 -6.74 18.18 1.58
N ALA A 294 -5.79 19.11 1.59
CA ALA A 294 -5.19 19.61 0.35
C ALA A 294 -4.78 18.43 -0.55
N VAL A 295 -5.09 18.52 -1.84
CA VAL A 295 -4.99 17.42 -2.81
C VAL A 295 -3.58 16.86 -2.91
N ASP A 296 -2.58 17.72 -2.99
CA ASP A 296 -1.16 17.39 -3.05
C ASP A 296 -0.67 16.68 -1.79
N ILE A 297 -1.01 17.22 -0.61
CA ILE A 297 -0.63 16.67 0.70
C ILE A 297 -1.25 15.29 0.92
N THR A 298 -2.56 15.16 0.68
CA THR A 298 -3.27 13.88 0.84
C THR A 298 -2.76 12.82 -0.14
N THR A 299 -2.48 13.21 -1.36
CA THR A 299 -1.92 12.30 -2.38
C THR A 299 -0.50 11.88 -2.02
N ALA A 300 0.34 12.82 -1.56
CA ALA A 300 1.69 12.52 -1.07
C ALA A 300 1.66 11.58 0.14
N HIS A 301 0.71 11.76 1.07
CA HIS A 301 0.51 10.88 2.22
C HIS A 301 0.21 9.43 1.78
N VAL A 302 -0.67 9.24 0.82
CA VAL A 302 -0.99 7.90 0.25
C VAL A 302 0.24 7.29 -0.45
N ALA A 303 0.95 8.06 -1.28
CA ALA A 303 2.13 7.60 -2.00
C ALA A 303 3.28 7.21 -1.06
N THR A 304 3.52 8.01 -0.01
CA THR A 304 4.55 7.71 1.00
C THR A 304 4.20 6.45 1.78
N GLY A 305 2.93 6.24 2.15
CA GLY A 305 2.45 5.01 2.79
C GLY A 305 2.72 3.77 1.94
N ALA A 306 2.47 3.86 0.63
CA ALA A 306 2.78 2.79 -0.33
C ALA A 306 4.28 2.47 -0.39
N LEU A 307 5.13 3.48 -0.40
CA LEU A 307 6.59 3.31 -0.37
C LEU A 307 7.07 2.67 0.92
N ILE A 308 6.51 3.06 2.07
CA ILE A 308 6.84 2.44 3.37
C ILE A 308 6.54 0.94 3.34
N LEU A 309 5.38 0.53 2.83
CA LEU A 309 5.03 -0.88 2.71
C LEU A 309 6.02 -1.63 1.81
N VAL A 310 6.28 -1.11 0.61
CA VAL A 310 7.22 -1.74 -0.31
C VAL A 310 8.61 -1.86 0.31
N MET A 311 9.15 -0.79 0.90
CA MET A 311 10.47 -0.82 1.52
C MET A 311 10.53 -1.79 2.70
N ALA A 312 9.48 -1.89 3.51
CA ALA A 312 9.41 -2.85 4.61
C ALA A 312 9.36 -4.30 4.10
N VAL A 313 8.61 -4.59 3.02
CA VAL A 313 8.58 -5.92 2.41
C VAL A 313 9.91 -6.26 1.75
N LEU A 314 10.53 -5.34 1.03
CA LEU A 314 11.87 -5.56 0.45
C LEU A 314 12.89 -5.84 1.56
N LEU A 315 12.83 -5.10 2.68
CA LEU A 315 13.66 -5.37 3.85
C LEU A 315 13.42 -6.78 4.41
N LEU A 316 12.16 -7.18 4.59
CA LEU A 316 11.80 -8.53 5.05
C LEU A 316 12.38 -9.61 4.13
N LEU A 317 12.26 -9.44 2.80
CA LEU A 317 12.83 -10.36 1.83
C LEU A 317 14.37 -10.46 1.95
N HIS A 318 15.03 -9.33 2.17
CA HIS A 318 16.47 -9.30 2.40
C HIS A 318 16.86 -10.04 3.68
N LEU A 319 16.16 -9.79 4.78
CA LEU A 319 16.39 -10.48 6.04
C LEU A 319 16.12 -11.98 5.92
N ALA A 320 15.03 -12.39 5.26
CA ALA A 320 14.72 -13.79 5.00
C ALA A 320 15.90 -14.51 4.30
N ARG A 321 16.52 -13.83 3.34
CA ARG A 321 17.67 -14.39 2.61
C ARG A 321 18.95 -14.44 3.46
N VAL A 322 19.24 -13.37 4.23
CA VAL A 322 20.41 -13.32 5.13
C VAL A 322 20.32 -14.38 6.21
N TYR A 323 19.16 -14.57 6.80
CA TYR A 323 18.89 -15.58 7.83
C TYR A 323 18.63 -16.99 7.26
N GLN A 324 18.71 -17.18 5.95
CA GLN A 324 18.49 -18.47 5.29
C GLN A 324 17.17 -19.14 5.71
N VAL A 325 16.10 -18.34 5.81
CA VAL A 325 14.80 -18.86 6.18
C VAL A 325 14.31 -19.80 5.08
N GLN A 326 14.28 -21.12 5.38
CA GLN A 326 13.71 -22.12 4.48
C GLN A 326 12.20 -22.18 4.73
N VAL A 327 11.42 -21.88 3.71
CA VAL A 327 10.00 -22.24 3.71
C VAL A 327 9.95 -23.76 3.56
N LYS A 328 9.54 -24.49 4.61
CA LYS A 328 9.30 -25.94 4.52
C LYS A 328 8.38 -26.18 3.31
N LYS A 329 8.84 -27.00 2.35
CA LYS A 329 7.96 -27.50 1.30
C LYS A 329 6.81 -28.22 1.99
N PHE A 330 5.57 -27.75 1.80
CA PHE A 330 4.41 -28.57 2.05
C PHE A 330 4.46 -29.74 1.06
N SER A 331 4.99 -30.88 1.50
CA SER A 331 4.85 -32.12 0.77
C SER A 331 3.45 -32.65 1.11
N PHE A 332 2.52 -32.50 0.18
CA PHE A 332 1.35 -33.36 0.15
C PHE A 332 1.87 -34.77 -0.18
N VAL A 333 2.06 -35.57 0.85
CA VAL A 333 2.27 -37.02 0.70
C VAL A 333 0.91 -37.60 0.32
N TYR A 334 0.69 -37.82 -0.98
CA TYR A 334 -0.30 -38.77 -1.42
C TYR A 334 0.27 -40.16 -1.10
N SER A 335 -0.16 -40.76 0.01
CA SER A 335 0.02 -42.19 0.25
C SER A 335 -0.96 -42.93 -0.66
N THR A 336 -0.49 -43.32 -1.84
CA THR A 336 -1.12 -44.42 -2.59
C THR A 336 -0.67 -45.72 -1.97
N GLU A 337 -1.27 -46.12 -0.88
CA GLU A 337 -1.28 -47.54 -0.52
C GLU A 337 -2.21 -48.29 -1.50
N ARG A 338 -1.60 -48.92 -2.49
CA ARG A 338 -2.27 -50.00 -3.20
C ARG A 338 -2.35 -51.19 -2.24
N ALA A 339 -3.54 -51.44 -1.73
CA ALA A 339 -3.88 -52.75 -1.22
C ALA A 339 -3.95 -53.71 -2.42
N ILE A 340 -2.96 -54.60 -2.52
CA ILE A 340 -3.03 -55.82 -3.31
C ILE A 340 -3.33 -56.94 -2.31
N ALA A 341 -4.49 -57.47 -2.35
CA ALA A 341 -4.81 -58.82 -1.96
C ALA A 341 -6.04 -59.27 -2.76
#